data_c199612ca90eecd30888b1afe3961b96
#
_entry.id   c199612ca90eecd30888b1afe3961b96
#
_cell.length_a   1.000
_cell.length_b   1.000
_cell.length_c   1.000
_cell.angle_alpha   90.00
_cell.angle_beta   90.00
_cell.angle_gamma   90.00
#
_symmetry.space_group_name_H-M   'P 1'
#
loop_
_entity.id
_entity.type
_entity.pdbx_description
1 polymer ?
#
loop_
_entity_poly.entity_id
_entity_poly.type
_entity_poly.pdbx_seq_one_letter_code
_entity_poly.pdbx_strand_id
1 'polypeptide(L)'
;MEPAGSDKATGAVNQQERLDAYIAGFVDGEGSFHVAIQRNPSTRVGLQLVPEFRVSQDACRKEILDLIREHFDCGSIRENHRGTIDDNPYVFVVRRRRDLLNSVIPFFETSPLLSCKQREVICFADIVRRMDAGEHLTAEGFERLAAQALRMNGGGKYRRFYGNSTSRILRDHMPGIALPSGEDMVRSAWRHAEPDRNALALGARRLGNNNVGPYPVQP
;
A
#
# COMPACT_ATOMS: atom_id res chain seq x y z
N MET A 1 -23.56 -38.58 23.95
CA MET A 1 -23.67 -37.12 24.10
C MET A 1 -22.46 -36.51 23.46
N GLU A 2 -22.50 -36.25 22.13
CA GLU A 2 -21.38 -35.74 21.35
C GLU A 2 -21.31 -34.19 21.44
N PRO A 3 -20.12 -33.58 21.42
CA PRO A 3 -19.99 -32.14 21.49
C PRO A 3 -20.19 -31.51 20.10
N ALA A 4 -21.34 -30.90 19.86
CA ALA A 4 -21.65 -30.07 18.69
C ALA A 4 -20.97 -28.69 18.82
N GLY A 5 -19.65 -28.62 18.63
CA GLY A 5 -18.89 -27.37 18.82
C GLY A 5 -17.88 -26.99 17.72
N SER A 6 -17.51 -27.91 16.82
CA SER A 6 -16.38 -27.67 15.89
C SER A 6 -16.79 -27.01 14.55
N ASP A 7 -17.99 -27.20 14.06
CA ASP A 7 -18.38 -26.78 12.71
C ASP A 7 -18.58 -25.26 12.55
N LYS A 8 -19.02 -24.56 13.61
CA LYS A 8 -19.21 -23.10 13.57
C LYS A 8 -17.89 -22.33 13.55
N ALA A 9 -16.88 -22.80 14.26
CA ALA A 9 -15.56 -22.17 14.31
C ALA A 9 -14.82 -22.30 12.96
N THR A 10 -14.91 -23.47 12.33
CA THR A 10 -14.30 -23.73 11.01
C THR A 10 -14.95 -22.89 9.91
N GLY A 11 -16.27 -22.70 9.96
CA GLY A 11 -17.01 -21.85 9.01
C GLY A 11 -16.64 -20.36 9.13
N ALA A 12 -16.47 -19.83 10.34
CA ALA A 12 -16.11 -18.43 10.58
C ALA A 12 -14.66 -18.14 10.12
N VAL A 13 -13.72 -19.03 10.40
CA VAL A 13 -12.32 -18.91 9.94
C VAL A 13 -12.25 -18.87 8.41
N ASN A 14 -13.02 -19.73 7.73
CA ASN A 14 -13.07 -19.75 6.26
C ASN A 14 -13.67 -18.47 5.67
N GLN A 15 -14.67 -17.86 6.33
CA GLN A 15 -15.23 -16.58 5.88
C GLN A 15 -14.26 -15.43 6.02
N GLN A 16 -13.50 -15.36 7.13
CA GLN A 16 -12.50 -14.33 7.35
C GLN A 16 -11.36 -14.44 6.34
N GLU A 17 -10.83 -15.65 6.13
CA GLU A 17 -9.76 -15.88 5.12
C GLU A 17 -10.22 -15.47 3.70
N ARG A 18 -11.48 -15.72 3.35
CA ARG A 18 -12.04 -15.30 2.06
C ARG A 18 -12.17 -13.78 1.94
N LEU A 19 -12.58 -13.11 3.02
CA LEU A 19 -12.67 -11.67 3.07
C LEU A 19 -11.27 -11.04 2.96
N ASP A 20 -10.28 -11.56 3.68
CA ASP A 20 -8.90 -11.09 3.63
C ASP A 20 -8.31 -11.25 2.23
N ALA A 21 -8.53 -12.41 1.59
CA ALA A 21 -8.10 -12.65 0.22
C ALA A 21 -8.78 -11.70 -0.79
N TYR A 22 -10.08 -11.42 -0.60
CA TYR A 22 -10.83 -10.47 -1.42
C TYR A 22 -10.27 -9.05 -1.27
N ILE A 23 -10.06 -8.58 -0.04
CA ILE A 23 -9.52 -7.24 0.23
C ILE A 23 -8.10 -7.12 -0.32
N ALA A 24 -7.25 -8.13 -0.11
CA ALA A 24 -5.89 -8.13 -0.66
C ALA A 24 -5.90 -8.04 -2.20
N GLY A 25 -6.72 -8.85 -2.87
CA GLY A 25 -6.87 -8.81 -4.32
C GLY A 25 -7.43 -7.48 -4.84
N PHE A 26 -8.40 -6.90 -4.13
CA PHE A 26 -8.97 -5.60 -4.47
C PHE A 26 -7.92 -4.48 -4.32
N VAL A 27 -7.15 -4.49 -3.24
CA VAL A 27 -6.06 -3.52 -3.02
C VAL A 27 -4.92 -3.73 -4.01
N ASP A 28 -4.67 -4.95 -4.44
CA ASP A 28 -3.69 -5.23 -5.50
C ASP A 28 -4.04 -4.54 -6.82
N GLY A 29 -5.34 -4.45 -7.17
CA GLY A 29 -5.84 -3.68 -8.31
C GLY A 29 -5.89 -2.16 -8.05
N GLU A 30 -6.63 -1.74 -7.04
CA GLU A 30 -7.09 -0.36 -6.86
C GLU A 30 -6.38 0.40 -5.71
N GLY A 31 -5.63 -0.29 -4.88
CA GLY A 31 -4.92 0.32 -3.76
C GLY A 31 -3.62 1.02 -4.15
N SER A 32 -3.17 1.93 -3.30
CA SER A 32 -1.86 2.55 -3.42
C SER A 32 -1.23 2.84 -2.06
N PHE A 33 0.08 2.64 -2.00
CA PHE A 33 0.93 2.98 -0.86
C PHE A 33 1.89 4.07 -1.31
N HIS A 34 1.91 5.20 -0.64
CA HIS A 34 2.85 6.26 -0.98
C HIS A 34 3.26 7.07 0.25
N VAL A 35 4.39 7.74 0.13
CA VAL A 35 4.86 8.67 1.14
C VAL A 35 5.08 10.03 0.46
N ALA A 36 4.21 10.98 0.79
CA ALA A 36 4.35 12.35 0.30
C ALA A 36 5.41 13.10 1.10
N ILE A 37 6.13 13.99 0.43
CA ILE A 37 7.04 14.96 1.05
C ILE A 37 6.37 16.33 0.94
N GLN A 38 6.11 16.95 2.07
CA GLN A 38 5.37 18.21 2.14
C GLN A 38 6.16 19.26 2.92
N ARG A 39 5.96 20.53 2.60
CA ARG A 39 6.50 21.64 3.41
C ARG A 39 5.79 21.68 4.75
N ASN A 40 6.56 21.77 5.81
CA ASN A 40 6.08 21.99 7.16
C ASN A 40 7.09 22.83 7.94
N PRO A 41 6.90 24.15 7.98
CA PRO A 41 7.83 25.07 8.65
C PRO A 41 7.99 24.82 10.15
N SER A 42 7.04 24.11 10.78
CA SER A 42 7.11 23.78 12.20
C SER A 42 8.06 22.64 12.54
N THR A 43 8.55 21.90 11.52
CA THR A 43 9.56 20.85 11.71
C THR A 43 10.97 21.41 11.62
N ARG A 44 11.92 20.73 12.27
CA ARG A 44 13.33 21.14 12.27
C ARG A 44 13.93 21.22 10.84
N VAL A 45 13.46 20.40 9.92
CA VAL A 45 13.94 20.29 8.53
C VAL A 45 13.10 21.16 7.59
N GLY A 46 12.02 21.79 8.06
CA GLY A 46 11.07 22.53 7.22
C GLY A 46 10.20 21.66 6.31
N LEU A 47 10.34 20.33 6.42
CA LEU A 47 9.65 19.32 5.62
C LEU A 47 9.09 18.22 6.51
N GLN A 48 8.08 17.51 5.99
CA GLN A 48 7.53 16.32 6.65
C GLN A 48 7.28 15.20 5.64
N LEU A 49 7.40 13.96 6.12
CA LEU A 49 6.97 12.76 5.42
C LEU A 49 5.53 12.44 5.84
N VAL A 50 4.67 12.20 4.87
CA VAL A 50 3.26 11.84 5.09
C VAL A 50 2.99 10.50 4.42
N PRO A 51 3.10 9.38 5.17
CA PRO A 51 2.73 8.08 4.66
C PRO A 51 1.20 8.00 4.52
N GLU A 52 0.74 7.37 3.45
CA GLU A 52 -0.68 7.26 3.15
C GLU A 52 -0.97 5.94 2.43
N PHE A 53 -1.89 5.15 2.99
CA PHE A 53 -2.54 4.06 2.30
C PHE A 53 -3.88 4.56 1.75
N ARG A 54 -4.17 4.29 0.49
CA ARG A 54 -5.38 4.73 -0.20
C ARG A 54 -5.98 3.63 -1.05
N VAL A 55 -7.31 3.61 -1.10
CA VAL A 55 -8.08 2.82 -2.07
C VAL A 55 -9.12 3.74 -2.67
N SER A 56 -9.17 3.83 -4.00
CA SER A 56 -10.12 4.70 -4.70
C SER A 56 -11.16 3.86 -5.43
N GLN A 57 -12.41 4.35 -5.48
CA GLN A 57 -13.48 3.70 -6.21
C GLN A 57 -14.53 4.72 -6.64
N ASP A 58 -15.24 4.41 -7.72
CA ASP A 58 -16.36 5.20 -8.20
C ASP A 58 -17.52 5.20 -7.20
N ALA A 59 -18.37 6.24 -7.27
CA ALA A 59 -19.48 6.43 -6.34
C ALA A 59 -20.45 5.23 -6.30
N CYS A 60 -20.70 4.59 -7.45
CA CYS A 60 -21.60 3.44 -7.55
C CYS A 60 -21.07 2.15 -6.87
N ARG A 61 -19.80 2.14 -6.43
CA ARG A 61 -19.15 1.01 -5.77
C ARG A 61 -18.55 1.40 -4.42
N LYS A 62 -19.06 2.47 -3.82
CA LYS A 62 -18.57 2.99 -2.53
C LYS A 62 -18.66 1.98 -1.39
N GLU A 63 -19.63 1.07 -1.45
CA GLU A 63 -19.82 0.02 -0.44
C GLU A 63 -18.59 -0.86 -0.23
N ILE A 64 -17.74 -1.01 -1.26
CA ILE A 64 -16.47 -1.74 -1.13
C ILE A 64 -15.49 -0.98 -0.21
N LEU A 65 -15.48 0.35 -0.29
CA LEU A 65 -14.65 1.17 0.59
C LEU A 65 -15.17 1.15 2.04
N ASP A 66 -16.50 1.07 2.23
CA ASP A 66 -17.10 0.92 3.55
C ASP A 66 -16.71 -0.44 4.16
N LEU A 67 -16.76 -1.52 3.38
CA LEU A 67 -16.28 -2.85 3.79
C LEU A 67 -14.81 -2.85 4.21
N ILE A 68 -13.94 -2.22 3.41
CA ILE A 68 -12.51 -2.10 3.71
C ILE A 68 -12.28 -1.28 4.99
N ARG A 69 -13.01 -0.18 5.18
CA ARG A 69 -12.92 0.64 6.39
C ARG A 69 -13.34 -0.13 7.63
N GLU A 70 -14.44 -0.88 7.55
CA GLU A 70 -14.91 -1.74 8.65
C GLU A 70 -13.88 -2.82 8.99
N HIS A 71 -13.28 -3.45 7.99
CA HIS A 71 -12.26 -4.47 8.18
C HIS A 71 -11.02 -3.94 8.91
N PHE A 72 -10.51 -2.75 8.53
CA PHE A 72 -9.35 -2.15 9.17
C PHE A 72 -9.66 -1.42 10.48
N ASP A 73 -10.92 -1.15 10.78
CA ASP A 73 -11.41 -0.36 11.92
C ASP A 73 -10.66 0.97 12.08
N CYS A 74 -10.31 1.59 10.98
CA CYS A 74 -9.57 2.85 10.97
C CYS A 74 -9.72 3.60 9.64
N GLY A 75 -9.11 4.80 9.54
CA GLY A 75 -9.13 5.60 8.34
C GLY A 75 -10.42 6.37 8.12
N SER A 76 -10.54 6.97 6.96
CA SER A 76 -11.71 7.75 6.56
C SER A 76 -12.02 7.61 5.09
N ILE A 77 -13.30 7.67 4.73
CA ILE A 77 -13.76 7.74 3.35
C ILE A 77 -14.13 9.18 3.06
N ARG A 78 -13.67 9.70 1.96
CA ARG A 78 -13.98 11.05 1.48
C ARG A 78 -14.20 11.06 -0.01
N GLU A 79 -15.01 11.99 -0.46
CA GLU A 79 -15.17 12.29 -1.87
C GLU A 79 -13.89 12.94 -2.43
N ASN A 80 -13.48 12.54 -3.62
CA ASN A 80 -12.32 13.07 -4.30
C ASN A 80 -12.78 13.93 -5.49
N HIS A 81 -13.07 15.22 -5.22
CA HIS A 81 -13.52 16.16 -6.24
C HIS A 81 -12.48 16.34 -7.34
N ARG A 82 -12.78 15.92 -8.55
CA ARG A 82 -11.95 16.12 -9.75
C ARG A 82 -12.47 17.24 -10.66
N GLY A 83 -13.39 18.07 -10.18
CA GLY A 83 -13.88 19.25 -10.88
C GLY A 83 -15.07 19.05 -11.84
N THR A 84 -15.58 17.83 -11.99
CA THR A 84 -16.85 17.53 -12.68
C THR A 84 -17.90 17.07 -11.66
N ILE A 85 -19.12 17.57 -11.80
CA ILE A 85 -20.14 17.55 -10.74
C ILE A 85 -20.79 16.15 -10.57
N ASP A 86 -20.76 15.28 -11.58
CA ASP A 86 -21.66 14.11 -11.62
C ASP A 86 -21.00 12.73 -11.37
N ASP A 87 -19.69 12.64 -11.23
CA ASP A 87 -19.01 11.35 -11.03
C ASP A 87 -17.72 11.49 -10.21
N ASN A 88 -17.88 11.96 -8.97
CA ASN A 88 -16.73 12.07 -8.07
C ASN A 88 -16.41 10.71 -7.45
N PRO A 89 -15.19 10.19 -7.65
CA PRO A 89 -14.77 8.97 -6.99
C PRO A 89 -14.63 9.21 -5.49
N TYR A 90 -14.88 8.17 -4.72
CA TYR A 90 -14.58 8.11 -3.29
C TYR A 90 -13.20 7.53 -3.06
N VAL A 91 -12.58 7.93 -1.95
CA VAL A 91 -11.30 7.40 -1.54
C VAL A 91 -11.32 7.06 -0.05
N PHE A 92 -10.98 5.82 0.26
CA PHE A 92 -10.62 5.40 1.61
C PHE A 92 -9.15 5.76 1.85
N VAL A 93 -8.84 6.36 3.01
CA VAL A 93 -7.50 6.86 3.32
C VAL A 93 -7.13 6.56 4.77
N VAL A 94 -5.95 5.99 4.98
CA VAL A 94 -5.31 5.84 6.29
C VAL A 94 -4.00 6.63 6.28
N ARG A 95 -3.85 7.60 7.20
CA ARG A 95 -2.66 8.45 7.36
C ARG A 95 -2.06 8.39 8.76
N ARG A 96 -2.87 8.06 9.77
CA ARG A 96 -2.39 8.00 11.14
C ARG A 96 -1.36 6.87 11.24
N ARG A 97 -0.14 7.19 11.64
CA ARG A 97 0.98 6.23 11.73
C ARG A 97 0.62 5.02 12.59
N ARG A 98 -0.05 5.26 13.73
CA ARG A 98 -0.49 4.19 14.62
C ARG A 98 -1.42 3.19 13.92
N ASP A 99 -2.37 3.69 13.12
CA ASP A 99 -3.33 2.85 12.40
C ASP A 99 -2.64 2.07 11.27
N LEU A 100 -1.68 2.72 10.58
CA LEU A 100 -0.85 2.04 9.58
C LEU A 100 -0.04 0.90 10.19
N LEU A 101 0.56 1.11 11.38
CA LEU A 101 1.38 0.11 12.07
C LEU A 101 0.58 -1.01 12.69
N ASN A 102 -0.61 -0.71 13.22
CA ASN A 102 -1.38 -1.67 14.01
C ASN A 102 -2.42 -2.45 13.18
N SER A 103 -2.87 -1.89 12.05
CA SER A 103 -3.92 -2.51 11.24
C SER A 103 -3.46 -2.78 9.80
N VAL A 104 -3.03 -1.74 9.05
CA VAL A 104 -2.79 -1.86 7.61
C VAL A 104 -1.55 -2.73 7.30
N ILE A 105 -0.41 -2.42 7.92
CA ILE A 105 0.84 -3.13 7.64
C ILE A 105 0.77 -4.60 8.06
N PRO A 106 0.30 -4.96 9.27
CA PRO A 106 0.17 -6.35 9.68
C PRO A 106 -0.78 -7.17 8.78
N PHE A 107 -1.84 -6.55 8.27
CA PHE A 107 -2.74 -7.21 7.34
C PHE A 107 -2.01 -7.65 6.07
N PHE A 108 -1.24 -6.77 5.42
CA PHE A 108 -0.51 -7.12 4.20
C PHE A 108 0.74 -7.97 4.43
N GLU A 109 1.17 -8.15 5.66
CA GLU A 109 2.19 -9.14 6.04
C GLU A 109 1.62 -10.55 6.14
N THR A 110 0.35 -10.68 6.56
CA THR A 110 -0.35 -11.95 6.64
C THR A 110 -1.08 -12.33 5.34
N SER A 111 -1.54 -11.32 4.59
CA SER A 111 -2.26 -11.46 3.32
C SER A 111 -1.53 -10.67 2.22
N PRO A 112 -0.37 -11.15 1.76
CA PRO A 112 0.49 -10.42 0.83
C PRO A 112 -0.17 -10.26 -0.54
N LEU A 113 0.13 -9.14 -1.21
CA LEU A 113 -0.30 -8.87 -2.58
C LEU A 113 0.47 -9.78 -3.56
N LEU A 114 -0.18 -10.17 -4.64
CA LEU A 114 0.42 -11.10 -5.62
C LEU A 114 1.20 -10.37 -6.73
N SER A 115 0.93 -9.08 -6.94
CA SER A 115 1.59 -8.28 -7.96
C SER A 115 2.91 -7.67 -7.47
N CYS A 116 3.57 -6.92 -8.36
CA CYS A 116 4.75 -6.12 -8.02
C CYS A 116 4.48 -5.05 -6.95
N LYS A 117 3.21 -4.72 -6.67
CA LYS A 117 2.80 -3.79 -5.60
C LYS A 117 3.20 -4.26 -4.21
N GLN A 118 3.40 -5.58 -4.01
CA GLN A 118 3.93 -6.11 -2.74
C GLN A 118 5.26 -5.46 -2.34
N ARG A 119 6.10 -5.09 -3.29
CA ARG A 119 7.35 -4.36 -3.00
C ARG A 119 7.10 -2.95 -2.48
N GLU A 120 6.06 -2.30 -2.98
CA GLU A 120 5.63 -0.99 -2.46
C GLU A 120 5.16 -1.11 -1.01
N VAL A 121 4.42 -2.18 -0.67
CA VAL A 121 4.00 -2.49 0.71
C VAL A 121 5.21 -2.65 1.63
N ILE A 122 6.19 -3.48 1.24
CA ILE A 122 7.40 -3.74 2.02
C ILE A 122 8.18 -2.45 2.25
N CYS A 123 8.40 -1.66 1.18
CA CYS A 123 9.10 -0.39 1.27
C CYS A 123 8.35 0.65 2.12
N PHE A 124 7.03 0.71 1.97
CA PHE A 124 6.14 1.55 2.77
C PHE A 124 6.21 1.19 4.25
N ALA A 125 6.11 -0.09 4.58
CA ALA A 125 6.19 -0.60 5.95
C ALA A 125 7.52 -0.24 6.62
N ASP A 126 8.65 -0.40 5.90
CA ASP A 126 9.97 -0.01 6.40
C ASP A 126 10.03 1.49 6.70
N ILE A 127 9.58 2.34 5.79
CA ILE A 127 9.55 3.79 6.00
C ILE A 127 8.71 4.14 7.23
N VAL A 128 7.50 3.59 7.35
CA VAL A 128 6.58 3.90 8.47
C VAL A 128 7.16 3.47 9.81
N ARG A 129 7.81 2.29 9.89
CA ARG A 129 8.46 1.79 11.11
C ARG A 129 9.66 2.66 11.51
N ARG A 130 10.50 3.04 10.57
CA ARG A 130 11.64 3.93 10.80
C ARG A 130 11.19 5.34 11.21
N MET A 131 10.08 5.82 10.66
CA MET A 131 9.45 7.05 11.14
C MET A 131 8.94 6.90 12.58
N ASP A 132 8.40 5.75 12.96
CA ASP A 132 7.94 5.49 14.33
C ASP A 132 9.11 5.44 15.31
N ALA A 133 10.24 4.89 14.89
CA ALA A 133 11.50 4.92 15.63
C ALA A 133 12.14 6.33 15.71
N GLY A 134 11.53 7.36 15.09
CA GLY A 134 12.00 8.74 15.17
C GLY A 134 13.13 9.10 14.19
N GLU A 135 13.52 8.21 13.26
CA GLU A 135 14.63 8.48 12.34
C GLU A 135 14.42 9.76 11.51
N HIS A 136 13.17 10.04 11.12
CA HIS A 136 12.79 11.24 10.36
C HIS A 136 12.98 12.57 11.11
N LEU A 137 13.32 12.54 12.40
CA LEU A 137 13.51 13.73 13.23
C LEU A 137 14.93 14.34 13.09
N THR A 138 15.87 13.57 12.54
CA THR A 138 17.21 14.07 12.18
C THR A 138 17.28 14.45 10.71
N ALA A 139 18.16 15.37 10.33
CA ALA A 139 18.31 15.79 8.94
C ALA A 139 18.74 14.60 8.05
N GLU A 140 19.74 13.85 8.49
CA GLU A 140 20.29 12.69 7.76
C GLU A 140 19.27 11.55 7.66
N GLY A 141 18.50 11.30 8.73
CA GLY A 141 17.43 10.29 8.74
C GLY A 141 16.28 10.68 7.83
N PHE A 142 15.88 11.96 7.86
CA PHE A 142 14.87 12.49 6.94
C PHE A 142 15.32 12.33 5.48
N GLU A 143 16.57 12.67 5.16
CA GLU A 143 17.15 12.54 3.82
C GLU A 143 17.10 11.10 3.32
N ARG A 144 17.53 10.12 4.14
CA ARG A 144 17.48 8.70 3.78
C ARG A 144 16.06 8.22 3.50
N LEU A 145 15.11 8.58 4.36
CA LEU A 145 13.70 8.19 4.21
C LEU A 145 13.04 8.89 3.02
N ALA A 146 13.36 10.17 2.78
CA ALA A 146 12.87 10.91 1.62
C ALA A 146 13.38 10.31 0.31
N ALA A 147 14.67 9.95 0.24
CA ALA A 147 15.24 9.27 -0.91
C ALA A 147 14.59 7.89 -1.16
N GLN A 148 14.28 7.15 -0.10
CA GLN A 148 13.58 5.87 -0.19
C GLN A 148 12.14 6.07 -0.69
N ALA A 149 11.40 7.05 -0.15
CA ALA A 149 10.05 7.39 -0.58
C ALA A 149 10.00 7.81 -2.06
N LEU A 150 10.99 8.57 -2.53
CA LEU A 150 11.09 8.93 -3.95
C LEU A 150 11.29 7.72 -4.85
N ARG A 151 12.14 6.78 -4.47
CA ARG A 151 12.35 5.53 -5.22
C ARG A 151 11.09 4.68 -5.25
N MET A 152 10.44 4.48 -4.12
CA MET A 152 9.17 3.75 -4.01
C MET A 152 8.09 4.38 -4.90
N ASN A 153 7.99 5.69 -4.85
CA ASN A 153 7.01 6.45 -5.60
C ASN A 153 7.32 6.57 -7.12
N GLY A 154 8.46 6.15 -7.64
CA GLY A 154 8.98 6.46 -8.98
C GLY A 154 8.28 5.83 -10.18
N GLY A 155 7.37 4.86 -9.99
CA GLY A 155 6.78 4.07 -11.09
C GLY A 155 5.50 4.62 -11.74
N GLY A 156 4.89 5.69 -11.25
CA GLY A 156 3.57 6.17 -11.71
C GLY A 156 3.62 7.24 -12.81
N LYS A 157 2.78 7.07 -13.83
CA LYS A 157 2.64 7.98 -15.00
C LYS A 157 2.37 9.45 -14.61
N TYR A 158 1.64 9.68 -13.51
CA TYR A 158 1.29 11.01 -13.00
C TYR A 158 2.39 11.64 -12.13
N ARG A 159 3.40 10.89 -11.72
CA ARG A 159 4.47 11.35 -10.85
C ARG A 159 5.54 12.20 -11.54
N ARG A 160 5.65 12.15 -12.87
CA ARG A 160 6.49 13.10 -13.62
C ARG A 160 6.12 14.56 -13.32
N PHE A 161 4.85 14.83 -13.04
CA PHE A 161 4.37 16.17 -12.68
C PHE A 161 4.66 16.52 -11.20
N TYR A 162 4.43 15.59 -10.27
CA TYR A 162 4.67 15.82 -8.84
C TYR A 162 6.14 15.60 -8.44
N GLY A 163 6.86 14.71 -9.13
CA GLY A 163 8.28 14.46 -8.93
C GLY A 163 9.13 15.72 -9.10
N ASN A 164 8.82 16.56 -10.08
CA ASN A 164 9.50 17.83 -10.26
C ASN A 164 9.26 18.82 -9.12
N SER A 165 8.03 18.88 -8.55
CA SER A 165 7.74 19.70 -7.37
C SER A 165 8.46 19.19 -6.13
N THR A 166 8.41 17.89 -5.86
CA THR A 166 9.05 17.26 -4.69
C THR A 166 10.56 17.36 -4.80
N SER A 167 11.14 17.09 -5.95
CA SER A 167 12.60 17.23 -6.20
C SER A 167 13.05 18.69 -6.10
N ARG A 168 12.23 19.64 -6.49
CA ARG A 168 12.51 21.07 -6.30
C ARG A 168 12.45 21.46 -4.84
N ILE A 169 11.41 21.03 -4.11
CA ILE A 169 11.27 21.27 -2.67
C ILE A 169 12.48 20.72 -1.92
N LEU A 170 12.95 19.51 -2.25
CA LEU A 170 14.10 18.90 -1.60
C LEU A 170 15.39 19.65 -1.92
N ARG A 171 15.63 20.04 -3.18
CA ARG A 171 16.80 20.84 -3.56
C ARG A 171 16.85 22.20 -2.85
N ASP A 172 15.69 22.85 -2.72
CA ASP A 172 15.59 24.16 -2.07
C ASP A 172 15.85 24.10 -0.56
N HIS A 173 15.56 22.95 0.10
CA HIS A 173 15.67 22.77 1.54
C HIS A 173 16.87 21.92 1.97
N MET A 174 17.38 21.09 1.08
CA MET A 174 18.47 20.15 1.32
C MET A 174 19.41 20.12 0.09
N PRO A 175 20.21 21.15 -0.13
CA PRO A 175 21.01 21.28 -1.36
C PRO A 175 22.04 20.17 -1.58
N GLY A 176 22.37 19.38 -0.55
CA GLY A 176 23.26 18.22 -0.62
C GLY A 176 22.57 16.89 -0.92
N ILE A 177 21.22 16.86 -1.04
CA ILE A 177 20.52 15.60 -1.26
C ILE A 177 20.83 15.02 -2.64
N ALA A 178 21.37 13.80 -2.69
CA ALA A 178 21.54 13.04 -3.93
C ALA A 178 20.15 12.54 -4.40
N LEU A 179 19.49 13.34 -5.22
CA LEU A 179 18.24 12.93 -5.85
C LEU A 179 18.55 11.86 -6.90
N PRO A 180 17.82 10.73 -6.90
CA PRO A 180 17.96 9.74 -7.95
C PRO A 180 17.67 10.39 -9.31
N SER A 181 18.52 10.15 -10.31
CA SER A 181 18.25 10.59 -11.67
C SER A 181 16.97 9.96 -12.20
N GLY A 182 16.30 10.60 -13.17
CA GLY A 182 15.11 10.01 -13.79
C GLY A 182 15.37 8.62 -14.37
N GLU A 183 16.60 8.36 -14.85
CA GLU A 183 17.04 7.04 -15.33
C GLU A 183 17.24 6.03 -14.20
N ASP A 184 17.77 6.46 -13.05
CA ASP A 184 17.96 5.59 -11.89
C ASP A 184 16.62 5.18 -11.27
N MET A 185 15.61 6.07 -11.32
CA MET A 185 14.25 5.77 -10.87
C MET A 185 13.58 4.73 -11.76
N VAL A 186 13.79 4.80 -13.06
CA VAL A 186 13.28 3.80 -14.03
C VAL A 186 14.05 2.48 -13.91
N ARG A 187 15.38 2.54 -13.81
CA ARG A 187 16.23 1.33 -13.69
C ARG A 187 16.06 0.59 -12.36
N SER A 188 15.83 1.28 -11.24
CA SER A 188 15.61 0.61 -9.96
C SER A 188 14.27 -0.12 -9.92
N ALA A 189 13.24 0.40 -10.57
CA ALA A 189 11.96 -0.27 -10.71
C ALA A 189 12.06 -1.60 -11.49
N TRP A 190 13.02 -1.70 -12.44
CA TRP A 190 13.19 -2.88 -13.29
C TRP A 190 14.25 -3.87 -12.80
N ARG A 191 15.33 -3.42 -12.13
CA ARG A 191 16.42 -4.32 -11.69
C ARG A 191 16.09 -5.19 -10.48
N HIS A 192 15.08 -4.84 -9.71
CA HIS A 192 14.58 -5.67 -8.60
C HIS A 192 13.38 -6.52 -8.99
N ALA A 193 13.15 -6.72 -10.30
CA ALA A 193 12.00 -7.42 -10.86
C ALA A 193 12.20 -8.94 -10.97
N GLU A 194 13.20 -9.54 -10.33
CA GLU A 194 13.21 -10.99 -10.16
C GLU A 194 12.23 -11.38 -9.04
N PRO A 195 11.17 -12.15 -9.36
CA PRO A 195 10.28 -12.66 -8.33
C PRO A 195 11.08 -13.60 -7.42
N ASP A 196 10.97 -13.37 -6.12
CA ASP A 196 11.44 -14.35 -5.15
C ASP A 196 10.68 -15.66 -5.37
N ARG A 197 11.34 -16.61 -6.04
CA ARG A 197 10.77 -17.94 -6.36
C ARG A 197 10.34 -18.69 -5.11
N ASN A 198 10.87 -18.33 -3.94
CA ASN A 198 10.51 -18.95 -2.67
C ASN A 198 9.17 -18.43 -2.12
N ALA A 199 8.78 -17.17 -2.37
CA ALA A 199 7.49 -16.65 -1.96
C ALA A 199 6.33 -17.31 -2.73
N LEU A 200 6.53 -17.58 -4.03
CA LEU A 200 5.57 -18.33 -4.85
C LEU A 200 5.48 -19.82 -4.42
N ALA A 201 6.57 -20.42 -3.97
CA ALA A 201 6.58 -21.81 -3.50
C ALA A 201 5.85 -21.98 -2.15
N LEU A 202 5.85 -20.98 -1.27
CA LEU A 202 5.11 -21.00 0.00
C LEU A 202 3.60 -20.84 -0.21
N GLY A 203 3.17 -20.03 -1.18
CA GLY A 203 1.76 -19.88 -1.55
C GLY A 203 1.19 -21.15 -2.19
N ALA A 204 1.97 -21.83 -3.06
CA ALA A 204 1.54 -23.06 -3.74
C ALA A 204 1.42 -24.28 -2.81
N ARG A 205 2.15 -24.30 -1.69
CA ARG A 205 2.04 -25.40 -0.71
C ARG A 205 0.82 -25.32 0.21
N ARG A 206 0.16 -24.16 0.30
CA ARG A 206 -1.08 -24.00 1.08
C ARG A 206 -2.35 -24.31 0.29
N LEU A 207 -2.30 -24.30 -1.04
CA LEU A 207 -3.40 -24.76 -1.89
C LEU A 207 -3.23 -26.27 -2.06
N GLY A 208 -3.71 -27.04 -1.08
CA GLY A 208 -3.75 -28.49 -1.11
C GLY A 208 -4.42 -28.98 -2.39
N ASN A 209 -3.77 -29.96 -2.97
CA ASN A 209 -4.11 -30.76 -4.13
C ASN A 209 -5.60 -31.15 -4.18
N ASN A 210 -6.47 -30.27 -4.71
CA ASN A 210 -7.82 -30.64 -5.11
C ASN A 210 -7.86 -30.68 -6.63
N ASN A 211 -7.76 -31.91 -7.12
CA ASN A 211 -7.90 -32.36 -8.48
C ASN A 211 -9.30 -31.96 -9.00
N VAL A 212 -9.39 -30.82 -9.69
CA VAL A 212 -10.58 -30.43 -10.45
C VAL A 212 -10.31 -30.79 -11.90
N GLY A 213 -10.94 -31.87 -12.35
CA GLY A 213 -10.90 -32.32 -13.72
C GLY A 213 -11.45 -31.29 -14.72
N PRO A 214 -11.15 -31.45 -16.03
CA PRO A 214 -11.52 -30.45 -17.03
C PRO A 214 -13.02 -30.36 -17.23
N TYR A 215 -13.55 -29.13 -17.29
CA TYR A 215 -14.96 -28.87 -17.65
C TYR A 215 -15.28 -29.42 -19.03
N PRO A 216 -16.42 -30.10 -19.23
CA PRO A 216 -16.82 -30.52 -20.57
C PRO A 216 -17.31 -29.32 -21.37
N VAL A 217 -16.72 -29.16 -22.55
CA VAL A 217 -17.24 -28.23 -23.60
C VAL A 217 -18.49 -28.88 -24.17
N GLN A 218 -19.62 -28.23 -24.06
CA GLN A 218 -20.86 -28.65 -24.74
C GLN A 218 -20.92 -27.99 -26.14
N PRO A 219 -21.54 -28.66 -27.12
CA PRO A 219 -21.55 -28.28 -28.52
C PRO A 219 -22.42 -27.06 -28.84
#